data_e25423874b046c15baed64b99a7cb5bb
#
_entry.id   e25423874b046c15baed64b99a7cb5bb
#
_cell.length_a   1.000
_cell.length_b   1.000
_cell.length_c   1.000
_cell.angle_alpha   90.00
_cell.angle_beta   90.00
_cell.angle_gamma   90.00
#
_symmetry.space_group_name_H-M   'P 1'
#
loop_
_entity.id
_entity.type
_entity.pdbx_description
1 polymer ?
#
loop_
_entity_poly.entity_id
_entity_poly.type
_entity_poly.pdbx_seq_one_letter_code
_entity_poly.pdbx_strand_id
1 'polypeptide(L)'
;MINIGRIGVWCWQNHLSIEESVAFAQKVESLGYGALWIPEAVGREPFTHLAYLAGRTSSLVLATGIANIWARDAMTMAAAHKTLVEISGNRFLLGLGVSHAPLVEGLHGHRYHKPLSYMRGYLDKMADAQYDAPTPVNKPPIILGALRERMLTLAHDKADGAHPYFVPPTHTAKARRILGPEKFLAPAQAVVLEKDPARARTRARQYVKR
;
A
#
# COMPACT_ATOMS: atom_id res chain seq x y z
N MET A 1 -0.93 10.27 -14.73
CA MET A 1 -0.93 9.13 -13.76
C MET A 1 0.44 9.09 -13.09
N ILE A 2 0.53 8.85 -11.77
CA ILE A 2 1.81 8.76 -11.05
C ILE A 2 2.67 7.63 -11.62
N ASN A 3 3.99 7.86 -11.76
CA ASN A 3 4.91 6.83 -12.26
C ASN A 3 5.58 6.12 -11.07
N ILE A 4 5.18 4.89 -10.78
CA ILE A 4 5.77 4.06 -9.70
C ILE A 4 7.00 3.26 -10.15
N GLY A 5 7.47 3.48 -11.38
CA GLY A 5 8.56 2.69 -11.97
C GLY A 5 8.20 1.22 -12.20
N ARG A 6 9.19 0.44 -12.66
CA ARG A 6 9.02 -1.01 -12.88
C ARG A 6 9.18 -1.82 -11.60
N ILE A 7 10.00 -1.34 -10.67
CA ILE A 7 10.36 -2.03 -9.43
C ILE A 7 10.29 -1.02 -8.29
N GLY A 8 9.60 -1.39 -7.21
CA GLY A 8 9.56 -0.68 -5.94
C GLY A 8 10.08 -1.56 -4.81
N VAL A 9 10.24 -0.97 -3.64
CA VAL A 9 10.62 -1.66 -2.42
C VAL A 9 9.43 -1.67 -1.45
N TRP A 10 9.03 -2.85 -0.99
CA TRP A 10 8.07 -3.02 0.08
C TRP A 10 8.78 -3.57 1.31
N CYS A 11 8.71 -2.89 2.44
CA CYS A 11 9.39 -3.35 3.65
C CYS A 11 8.79 -2.80 4.94
N TRP A 12 8.92 -3.59 6.01
CA TRP A 12 8.72 -3.15 7.39
C TRP A 12 9.92 -2.31 7.83
N GLN A 13 9.66 -1.16 8.44
CA GLN A 13 10.70 -0.28 8.96
C GLN A 13 10.65 -0.07 10.48
N ASN A 14 9.85 -0.86 11.20
CA ASN A 14 9.67 -0.71 12.64
C ASN A 14 10.94 -0.97 13.46
N HIS A 15 11.92 -1.67 12.88
CA HIS A 15 13.22 -1.96 13.49
C HIS A 15 14.28 -0.86 13.24
N LEU A 16 13.97 0.10 12.40
CA LEU A 16 14.85 1.24 12.09
C LEU A 16 14.51 2.43 13.00
N SER A 17 15.49 3.25 13.38
CA SER A 17 15.23 4.60 13.90
C SER A 17 14.59 5.46 12.79
N ILE A 18 14.14 6.67 13.14
CA ILE A 18 13.56 7.54 12.12
C ILE A 18 14.63 8.06 11.14
N GLU A 19 15.85 8.31 11.64
CA GLU A 19 17.01 8.71 10.85
C GLU A 19 17.46 7.58 9.90
N GLU A 20 17.50 6.34 10.39
CA GLU A 20 17.79 5.17 9.56
C GLU A 20 16.72 4.96 8.49
N SER A 21 15.44 5.21 8.82
CA SER A 21 14.33 5.15 7.87
C SER A 21 14.47 6.19 6.75
N VAL A 22 14.90 7.42 7.08
CA VAL A 22 15.22 8.46 6.09
C VAL A 22 16.38 8.03 5.21
N ALA A 23 17.49 7.57 5.81
CA ALA A 23 18.66 7.10 5.06
C ALA A 23 18.30 5.92 4.13
N PHE A 24 17.42 5.02 4.59
CA PHE A 24 16.92 3.92 3.78
C PHE A 24 16.08 4.43 2.57
N ALA A 25 15.14 5.35 2.81
CA ALA A 25 14.32 5.92 1.73
C ALA A 25 15.17 6.64 0.68
N GLN A 26 16.14 7.44 1.12
CA GLN A 26 17.11 8.11 0.23
C GLN A 26 17.99 7.11 -0.53
N LYS A 27 18.36 6.00 0.09
CA LYS A 27 19.11 4.93 -0.58
C LYS A 27 18.25 4.24 -1.64
N VAL A 28 16.98 3.94 -1.35
CA VAL A 28 16.01 3.39 -2.32
C VAL A 28 15.88 4.34 -3.52
N GLU A 29 15.74 5.63 -3.26
CA GLU A 29 15.68 6.67 -4.29
C GLU A 29 16.95 6.72 -5.16
N SER A 30 18.13 6.77 -4.52
CA SER A 30 19.43 6.85 -5.22
C SER A 30 19.75 5.62 -6.08
N LEU A 31 19.16 4.48 -5.75
CA LEU A 31 19.27 3.24 -6.54
C LEU A 31 18.27 3.17 -7.70
N GLY A 32 17.44 4.20 -7.90
CA GLY A 32 16.50 4.29 -9.01
C GLY A 32 15.23 3.45 -8.85
N TYR A 33 14.90 3.00 -7.64
CA TYR A 33 13.59 2.38 -7.39
C TYR A 33 12.49 3.44 -7.50
N GLY A 34 11.37 3.07 -8.14
CA GLY A 34 10.29 4.03 -8.40
C GLY A 34 9.40 4.31 -7.19
N ALA A 35 9.28 3.37 -6.26
CA ALA A 35 8.39 3.50 -5.12
C ALA A 35 8.89 2.79 -3.86
N LEU A 36 8.57 3.37 -2.69
CA LEU A 36 8.73 2.76 -1.37
C LEU A 36 7.35 2.55 -0.75
N TRP A 37 7.06 1.30 -0.38
CA TRP A 37 5.78 0.85 0.16
C TRP A 37 5.93 0.49 1.63
N ILE A 38 5.14 1.13 2.49
CA ILE A 38 5.15 0.87 3.94
C ILE A 38 3.81 0.27 4.36
N PRO A 39 3.81 -0.92 4.97
CA PRO A 39 2.60 -1.55 5.49
C PRO A 39 2.13 -0.94 6.81
N GLU A 40 0.84 -1.07 7.09
CA GLU A 40 0.24 -0.75 8.39
C GLU A 40 -0.20 -2.02 9.11
N ALA A 41 0.33 -2.25 10.30
CA ALA A 41 -0.16 -3.28 11.22
C ALA A 41 0.10 -2.87 12.68
N VAL A 42 1.28 -3.13 13.21
CA VAL A 42 1.72 -2.77 14.55
C VAL A 42 2.99 -1.94 14.43
N GLY A 43 3.03 -0.80 15.07
CA GLY A 43 4.20 0.09 15.07
C GLY A 43 3.87 1.50 14.59
N ARG A 44 4.72 2.06 13.73
CA ARG A 44 4.54 3.45 13.29
C ARG A 44 3.26 3.63 12.49
N GLU A 45 2.60 4.75 12.75
CA GLU A 45 1.47 5.20 11.94
C GLU A 45 1.97 5.59 10.53
N PRO A 46 1.43 4.98 9.46
CA PRO A 46 2.06 5.08 8.14
C PRO A 46 1.98 6.47 7.50
N PHE A 47 0.90 7.24 7.72
CA PHE A 47 0.76 8.55 7.10
C PHE A 47 1.72 9.57 7.69
N THR A 48 1.87 9.61 9.01
CA THR A 48 2.84 10.46 9.70
C THR A 48 4.26 10.10 9.28
N HIS A 49 4.56 8.80 9.20
CA HIS A 49 5.87 8.30 8.77
C HIS A 49 6.17 8.70 7.31
N LEU A 50 5.23 8.46 6.40
CA LEU A 50 5.39 8.78 4.98
C LEU A 50 5.44 10.30 4.73
N ALA A 51 4.70 11.12 5.52
CA ALA A 51 4.79 12.57 5.45
C ALA A 51 6.21 13.06 5.81
N TYR A 52 6.81 12.46 6.85
CA TYR A 52 8.19 12.79 7.23
C TYR A 52 9.19 12.41 6.15
N LEU A 53 9.04 11.24 5.53
CA LEU A 53 9.89 10.79 4.42
C LEU A 53 9.70 11.64 3.15
N ALA A 54 8.48 12.13 2.90
CA ALA A 54 8.18 12.98 1.75
C ALA A 54 9.02 14.26 1.73
N GLY A 55 9.25 14.87 2.90
CA GLY A 55 10.12 16.03 3.05
C GLY A 55 11.63 15.72 2.98
N ARG A 56 12.02 14.46 2.85
CA ARG A 56 13.42 13.98 2.85
C ARG A 56 13.82 13.25 1.56
N THR A 57 12.88 13.10 0.63
CA THR A 57 13.07 12.50 -0.69
C THR A 57 12.57 13.46 -1.77
N SER A 58 13.04 13.33 -2.99
CA SER A 58 12.78 14.29 -4.08
C SER A 58 11.91 13.73 -5.20
N SER A 59 12.09 12.46 -5.57
CA SER A 59 11.44 11.82 -6.72
C SER A 59 10.73 10.50 -6.36
N LEU A 60 11.12 9.89 -5.24
CA LEU A 60 10.58 8.59 -4.80
C LEU A 60 9.08 8.67 -4.54
N VAL A 61 8.31 7.80 -5.17
CA VAL A 61 6.90 7.63 -4.82
C VAL A 61 6.79 6.91 -3.48
N LEU A 62 6.02 7.50 -2.58
CA LEU A 62 5.74 6.93 -1.27
C LEU A 62 4.36 6.30 -1.28
N ALA A 63 4.23 5.09 -0.76
CA ALA A 63 2.97 4.37 -0.82
C ALA A 63 2.66 3.62 0.48
N THR A 64 1.38 3.50 0.81
CA THR A 64 0.95 2.52 1.81
C THR A 64 0.76 1.15 1.17
N GLY A 65 1.34 0.12 1.75
CA GLY A 65 1.23 -1.25 1.24
C GLY A 65 0.81 -2.27 2.30
N ILE A 66 -0.38 -2.14 2.86
CA ILE A 66 -1.54 -1.27 2.65
C ILE A 66 -1.91 -0.54 3.95
N ALA A 67 -2.66 0.58 3.84
CA ALA A 67 -3.33 1.20 4.97
C ALA A 67 -4.63 0.45 5.30
N ASN A 68 -4.87 0.28 6.59
CA ASN A 68 -6.01 -0.49 7.11
C ASN A 68 -7.28 0.37 7.18
N ILE A 69 -8.34 -0.02 6.47
CA ILE A 69 -9.62 0.71 6.47
C ILE A 69 -10.41 0.63 7.79
N TRP A 70 -10.00 -0.25 8.70
CA TRP A 70 -10.61 -0.36 10.03
C TRP A 70 -9.93 0.54 11.07
N ALA A 71 -8.73 1.05 10.77
CA ALA A 71 -7.96 1.87 11.70
C ALA A 71 -8.42 3.33 11.76
N ARG A 72 -9.11 3.81 10.72
CA ARG A 72 -9.63 5.19 10.65
C ARG A 72 -10.88 5.27 9.77
N ASP A 73 -11.77 6.23 10.05
CA ASP A 73 -12.95 6.45 9.22
C ASP A 73 -12.61 6.96 7.81
N ALA A 74 -13.57 6.89 6.89
CA ALA A 74 -13.36 7.20 5.49
C ALA A 74 -13.06 8.70 5.24
N MET A 75 -13.64 9.60 6.03
CA MET A 75 -13.39 11.04 5.91
C MET A 75 -11.97 11.39 6.35
N THR A 76 -11.52 10.86 7.50
CA THR A 76 -10.14 11.00 7.98
C THR A 76 -9.13 10.41 6.98
N MET A 77 -9.45 9.25 6.38
CA MET A 77 -8.61 8.64 5.35
C MET A 77 -8.52 9.51 4.08
N ALA A 78 -9.63 10.06 3.63
CA ALA A 78 -9.65 10.96 2.48
C ALA A 78 -8.85 12.24 2.73
N ALA A 79 -8.98 12.81 3.93
CA ALA A 79 -8.20 13.99 4.33
C ALA A 79 -6.70 13.67 4.37
N ALA A 80 -6.30 12.59 5.04
CA ALA A 80 -4.90 12.16 5.11
C ALA A 80 -4.31 11.89 3.72
N HIS A 81 -5.08 11.26 2.83
CA HIS A 81 -4.68 11.02 1.44
C HIS A 81 -4.38 12.32 0.69
N LYS A 82 -5.33 13.26 0.68
CA LYS A 82 -5.18 14.56 -0.02
C LYS A 82 -4.02 15.37 0.56
N THR A 83 -3.92 15.44 1.89
CA THR A 83 -2.84 16.15 2.58
C THR A 83 -1.47 15.57 2.23
N LEU A 84 -1.34 14.23 2.20
CA LEU A 84 -0.06 13.59 1.89
C LEU A 84 0.32 13.72 0.41
N VAL A 85 -0.66 13.75 -0.49
CA VAL A 85 -0.43 14.09 -1.91
C VAL A 85 0.12 15.50 -2.06
N GLU A 86 -0.43 16.48 -1.34
CA GLU A 86 0.05 17.86 -1.30
C GLU A 86 1.48 17.93 -0.74
N ILE A 87 1.73 17.41 0.46
CA ILE A 87 3.04 17.39 1.14
C ILE A 87 4.11 16.75 0.26
N SER A 88 3.78 15.66 -0.42
CA SER A 88 4.73 14.92 -1.26
C SER A 88 4.94 15.54 -2.66
N GLY A 89 4.23 16.58 -3.03
CA GLY A 89 4.26 17.11 -4.40
C GLY A 89 3.74 16.09 -5.43
N ASN A 90 2.59 15.46 -5.15
CA ASN A 90 1.95 14.42 -5.98
C ASN A 90 2.73 13.09 -6.08
N ARG A 91 3.61 12.80 -5.11
CA ARG A 91 4.38 11.53 -5.04
C ARG A 91 3.81 10.52 -4.06
N PHE A 92 2.53 10.61 -3.71
CA PHE A 92 1.89 9.66 -2.81
C PHE A 92 0.87 8.79 -3.51
N LEU A 93 0.92 7.48 -3.25
CA LEU A 93 -0.02 6.47 -3.73
C LEU A 93 -0.68 5.78 -2.53
N LEU A 94 -2.01 5.90 -2.42
CA LEU A 94 -2.75 5.26 -1.33
C LEU A 94 -3.09 3.82 -1.68
N GLY A 95 -2.43 2.88 -1.00
CA GLY A 95 -2.84 1.47 -0.98
C GLY A 95 -3.77 1.20 0.20
N LEU A 96 -4.99 0.75 -0.05
CA LEU A 96 -5.99 0.41 0.96
C LEU A 96 -6.21 -1.10 1.05
N GLY A 97 -6.46 -1.60 2.24
CA GLY A 97 -6.77 -3.01 2.44
C GLY A 97 -7.69 -3.28 3.63
N VAL A 98 -8.29 -4.45 3.60
CA VAL A 98 -9.22 -4.91 4.64
C VAL A 98 -8.52 -5.59 5.82
N SER A 99 -7.19 -5.70 5.79
CA SER A 99 -6.42 -6.40 6.82
C SER A 99 -6.90 -7.85 7.06
N HIS A 100 -6.77 -8.36 8.29
CA HIS A 100 -7.12 -9.71 8.68
C HIS A 100 -7.89 -9.68 10.00
N ALA A 101 -8.85 -10.61 10.18
CA ALA A 101 -9.65 -10.69 11.39
C ALA A 101 -8.82 -10.72 12.68
N PRO A 102 -7.72 -11.50 12.83
CA PRO A 102 -6.90 -11.49 14.04
C PRO A 102 -6.32 -10.11 14.39
N LEU A 103 -5.90 -9.31 13.41
CA LEU A 103 -5.40 -7.96 13.65
C LEU A 103 -6.55 -7.00 14.01
N VAL A 104 -7.63 -7.04 13.24
CA VAL A 104 -8.76 -6.10 13.38
C VAL A 104 -9.54 -6.37 14.66
N GLU A 105 -9.82 -7.63 14.98
CA GLU A 105 -10.59 -8.01 16.18
C GLU A 105 -9.69 -8.19 17.40
N GLY A 106 -8.56 -8.90 17.24
CA GLY A 106 -7.70 -9.26 18.35
C GLY A 106 -6.84 -8.11 18.88
N LEU A 107 -6.35 -7.23 18.03
CA LEU A 107 -5.49 -6.12 18.45
C LEU A 107 -6.21 -4.76 18.50
N HIS A 108 -7.09 -4.48 17.53
CA HIS A 108 -7.78 -3.18 17.49
C HIS A 108 -9.16 -3.20 18.15
N GLY A 109 -9.70 -4.37 18.52
CA GLY A 109 -11.02 -4.49 19.17
C GLY A 109 -12.19 -4.11 18.26
N HIS A 110 -11.98 -4.03 16.96
CA HIS A 110 -13.03 -3.76 15.99
C HIS A 110 -13.69 -5.05 15.51
N ARG A 111 -14.84 -4.93 14.86
CA ARG A 111 -15.56 -6.08 14.28
C ARG A 111 -15.18 -6.26 12.81
N TYR A 112 -14.55 -7.37 12.45
CA TYR A 112 -14.26 -7.73 11.07
C TYR A 112 -15.46 -8.39 10.40
N HIS A 113 -16.19 -7.67 9.57
CA HIS A 113 -17.40 -8.20 8.93
C HIS A 113 -17.54 -7.73 7.48
N LYS A 114 -18.04 -8.60 6.61
CA LYS A 114 -18.34 -8.29 5.19
C LYS A 114 -17.28 -7.39 4.51
N PRO A 115 -15.98 -7.78 4.51
CA PRO A 115 -14.89 -6.89 4.13
C PRO A 115 -15.01 -6.31 2.71
N LEU A 116 -15.59 -7.04 1.76
CA LEU A 116 -15.84 -6.53 0.41
C LEU A 116 -16.87 -5.41 0.39
N SER A 117 -18.02 -5.61 1.04
CA SER A 117 -19.08 -4.60 1.11
C SER A 117 -18.64 -3.38 1.92
N TYR A 118 -17.86 -3.62 2.99
CA TYR A 118 -17.30 -2.55 3.80
C TYR A 118 -16.30 -1.70 2.99
N MET A 119 -15.37 -2.32 2.25
CA MET A 119 -14.44 -1.62 1.35
C MET A 119 -15.19 -0.80 0.30
N ARG A 120 -16.23 -1.36 -0.32
CA ARG A 120 -17.06 -0.64 -1.32
C ARG A 120 -17.65 0.64 -0.73
N GLY A 121 -18.37 0.52 0.39
CA GLY A 121 -18.97 1.67 1.06
C GLY A 121 -17.94 2.65 1.64
N TYR A 122 -16.77 2.17 2.02
CA TYR A 122 -15.67 3.01 2.48
C TYR A 122 -15.13 3.91 1.35
N LEU A 123 -14.94 3.34 0.15
CA LEU A 123 -14.52 4.09 -1.03
C LEU A 123 -15.58 5.13 -1.46
N ASP A 124 -16.86 4.78 -1.36
CA ASP A 124 -17.95 5.73 -1.64
C ASP A 124 -17.92 6.92 -0.68
N LYS A 125 -17.82 6.64 0.63
CA LYS A 125 -17.68 7.69 1.66
C LYS A 125 -16.42 8.54 1.50
N MET A 126 -15.30 7.95 1.07
CA MET A 126 -14.08 8.72 0.77
C MET A 126 -14.28 9.66 -0.40
N ALA A 127 -15.00 9.23 -1.44
CA ALA A 127 -15.29 10.07 -2.62
C ALA A 127 -16.18 11.27 -2.27
N ASP A 128 -17.14 11.09 -1.35
CA ASP A 128 -18.10 12.11 -0.91
C ASP A 128 -17.56 12.95 0.27
N ALA A 129 -16.36 12.66 0.78
CA ALA A 129 -15.80 13.32 1.97
C ALA A 129 -15.53 14.80 1.73
N GLN A 130 -16.07 15.66 2.61
CA GLN A 130 -15.74 17.08 2.64
C GLN A 130 -14.26 17.31 2.93
N TYR A 131 -13.70 18.33 2.28
CA TYR A 131 -12.30 18.70 2.47
C TYR A 131 -12.11 20.19 2.18
N ASP A 132 -11.83 20.97 3.21
CA ASP A 132 -11.81 22.42 3.15
C ASP A 132 -10.38 23.01 2.97
N ALA A 133 -9.37 22.14 2.75
CA ALA A 133 -8.01 22.57 2.40
C ALA A 133 -7.81 22.57 0.86
N PRO A 134 -6.69 23.11 0.35
CA PRO A 134 -6.39 23.10 -1.07
C PRO A 134 -6.45 21.67 -1.66
N THR A 135 -7.31 21.50 -2.65
CA THR A 135 -7.52 20.18 -3.27
C THR A 135 -6.41 19.91 -4.30
N PRO A 136 -5.79 18.72 -4.30
CA PRO A 136 -4.83 18.34 -5.34
C PRO A 136 -5.42 18.50 -6.75
N VAL A 137 -4.64 19.08 -7.68
CA VAL A 137 -5.06 19.34 -9.07
C VAL A 137 -5.44 18.05 -9.79
N ASN A 138 -4.67 16.98 -9.55
CA ASN A 138 -4.94 15.67 -10.11
C ASN A 138 -5.64 14.79 -9.07
N LYS A 139 -6.58 13.95 -9.53
CA LYS A 139 -7.21 12.96 -8.65
C LYS A 139 -6.13 12.09 -8.02
N PRO A 140 -6.01 12.08 -6.68
CA PRO A 140 -5.05 11.23 -6.00
C PRO A 140 -5.32 9.74 -6.24
N PRO A 141 -4.30 8.94 -6.62
CA PRO A 141 -4.50 7.54 -6.97
C PRO A 141 -4.74 6.66 -5.73
N ILE A 142 -5.65 5.70 -5.87
CA ILE A 142 -5.97 4.68 -4.87
C ILE A 142 -5.82 3.30 -5.50
N ILE A 143 -5.13 2.38 -4.82
CA ILE A 143 -5.10 0.97 -5.19
C ILE A 143 -5.53 0.09 -4.03
N LEU A 144 -6.03 -1.11 -4.33
CA LEU A 144 -6.53 -2.02 -3.31
C LEU A 144 -5.63 -3.22 -3.08
N GLY A 145 -5.39 -3.58 -1.83
CA GLY A 145 -4.90 -4.89 -1.45
C GLY A 145 -5.95 -5.94 -1.82
N ALA A 146 -5.76 -6.62 -2.95
CA ALA A 146 -6.77 -7.48 -3.54
C ALA A 146 -6.18 -8.83 -3.99
N LEU A 147 -6.66 -9.92 -3.37
CA LEU A 147 -6.23 -11.28 -3.69
C LEU A 147 -7.30 -12.09 -4.42
N ARG A 148 -8.57 -11.85 -4.10
CA ARG A 148 -9.69 -12.62 -4.66
C ARG A 148 -10.41 -11.84 -5.74
N GLU A 149 -11.01 -12.56 -6.68
CA GLU A 149 -11.67 -12.03 -7.87
C GLU A 149 -12.63 -10.86 -7.58
N ARG A 150 -13.53 -11.02 -6.61
CA ARG A 150 -14.49 -9.95 -6.24
C ARG A 150 -13.82 -8.66 -5.77
N MET A 151 -12.68 -8.75 -5.06
CA MET A 151 -11.93 -7.56 -4.64
C MET A 151 -11.14 -6.96 -5.81
N LEU A 152 -10.61 -7.80 -6.72
CA LEU A 152 -9.98 -7.34 -7.96
C LEU A 152 -10.99 -6.64 -8.87
N THR A 153 -12.23 -7.16 -8.98
CA THR A 153 -13.31 -6.48 -9.69
C THR A 153 -13.66 -5.14 -9.04
N LEU A 154 -13.74 -5.09 -7.70
CA LEU A 154 -13.95 -3.81 -7.01
C LEU A 154 -12.80 -2.82 -7.27
N ALA A 155 -11.55 -3.30 -7.34
CA ALA A 155 -10.40 -2.48 -7.68
C ALA A 155 -10.48 -1.94 -9.12
N HIS A 156 -10.95 -2.76 -10.07
CA HIS A 156 -11.23 -2.31 -11.43
C HIS A 156 -12.29 -1.21 -11.47
N ASP A 157 -13.42 -1.41 -10.77
CA ASP A 157 -14.58 -0.54 -10.83
C ASP A 157 -14.38 0.80 -10.11
N LYS A 158 -13.74 0.79 -8.94
CA LYS A 158 -13.74 1.94 -8.00
C LYS A 158 -12.36 2.44 -7.58
N ALA A 159 -11.27 1.81 -8.05
CA ALA A 159 -9.91 2.23 -7.73
C ALA A 159 -9.04 2.30 -8.98
N ASP A 160 -7.80 2.72 -8.80
CA ASP A 160 -6.84 2.90 -9.90
C ASP A 160 -5.99 1.64 -10.13
N GLY A 161 -6.19 0.58 -9.32
CA GLY A 161 -5.49 -0.68 -9.47
C GLY A 161 -5.48 -1.57 -8.24
N ALA A 162 -4.56 -2.54 -8.24
CA ALA A 162 -4.41 -3.50 -7.15
C ALA A 162 -2.95 -3.72 -6.75
N HIS A 163 -2.77 -4.03 -5.45
CA HIS A 163 -1.52 -4.42 -4.81
C HIS A 163 -1.68 -5.81 -4.18
N PRO A 164 -1.61 -6.90 -4.97
CA PRO A 164 -1.63 -8.25 -4.45
C PRO A 164 -0.38 -8.55 -3.63
N TYR A 165 -0.53 -9.21 -2.50
CA TYR A 165 0.57 -9.57 -1.63
C TYR A 165 0.88 -11.06 -1.71
N PHE A 166 2.16 -11.39 -1.94
CA PHE A 166 2.70 -12.74 -1.86
C PHE A 166 1.92 -13.77 -2.71
N VAL A 167 1.80 -13.50 -4.00
CA VAL A 167 1.04 -14.31 -4.96
C VAL A 167 1.93 -14.89 -6.06
N PRO A 168 1.58 -16.07 -6.64
CA PRO A 168 2.32 -16.62 -7.77
C PRO A 168 2.07 -15.85 -9.08
N PRO A 169 2.93 -15.98 -10.10
CA PRO A 169 2.75 -15.33 -11.40
C PRO A 169 1.41 -15.63 -12.08
N THR A 170 0.85 -16.83 -11.89
CA THR A 170 -0.48 -17.22 -12.39
C THR A 170 -1.59 -16.34 -11.81
N HIS A 171 -1.50 -15.95 -10.53
CA HIS A 171 -2.41 -15.01 -9.92
C HIS A 171 -2.25 -13.62 -10.54
N THR A 172 -1.02 -13.16 -10.76
CA THR A 172 -0.75 -11.87 -11.39
C THR A 172 -1.35 -11.80 -12.80
N ALA A 173 -1.22 -12.86 -13.59
CA ALA A 173 -1.85 -12.97 -14.91
C ALA A 173 -3.39 -12.91 -14.83
N LYS A 174 -4.00 -13.61 -13.84
CA LYS A 174 -5.44 -13.52 -13.58
C LYS A 174 -5.86 -12.11 -13.18
N ALA A 175 -5.13 -11.49 -12.25
CA ALA A 175 -5.40 -10.13 -11.79
C ALA A 175 -5.33 -9.12 -12.94
N ARG A 176 -4.36 -9.25 -13.85
CA ARG A 176 -4.24 -8.39 -15.04
C ARG A 176 -5.45 -8.53 -15.97
N ARG A 177 -5.96 -9.76 -16.18
CA ARG A 177 -7.19 -9.95 -17.00
C ARG A 177 -8.41 -9.27 -16.41
N ILE A 178 -8.55 -9.28 -15.07
CA ILE A 178 -9.70 -8.67 -14.38
C ILE A 178 -9.57 -7.14 -14.37
N LEU A 179 -8.37 -6.63 -14.10
CA LEU A 179 -8.11 -5.19 -14.01
C LEU A 179 -8.07 -4.48 -15.38
N GLY A 180 -7.83 -5.22 -16.47
CA GLY A 180 -7.56 -4.61 -17.77
C GLY A 180 -6.15 -4.03 -17.88
N PRO A 181 -5.73 -3.53 -19.06
CA PRO A 181 -4.36 -3.08 -19.32
C PRO A 181 -3.97 -1.79 -18.58
N GLU A 182 -4.92 -0.88 -18.38
CA GLU A 182 -4.66 0.50 -17.95
C GLU A 182 -4.52 0.68 -16.43
N LYS A 183 -5.04 -0.26 -15.63
CA LYS A 183 -5.01 -0.17 -14.17
C LYS A 183 -3.64 -0.54 -13.62
N PHE A 184 -3.22 0.10 -12.52
CA PHE A 184 -2.04 -0.33 -11.78
C PHE A 184 -2.15 -1.79 -11.32
N LEU A 185 -1.08 -2.54 -11.47
CA LEU A 185 -0.94 -3.87 -10.88
C LEU A 185 0.48 -3.99 -10.30
N ALA A 186 0.58 -3.86 -8.99
CA ALA A 186 1.84 -3.85 -8.25
C ALA A 186 1.88 -5.01 -7.24
N PRO A 187 2.14 -6.25 -7.68
CA PRO A 187 2.24 -7.38 -6.76
C PRO A 187 3.49 -7.27 -5.88
N ALA A 188 3.32 -7.48 -4.56
CA ALA A 188 4.45 -7.61 -3.64
C ALA A 188 4.97 -9.04 -3.67
N GLN A 189 6.25 -9.19 -4.00
CA GLN A 189 6.95 -10.46 -4.04
C GLN A 189 8.04 -10.49 -2.97
N ALA A 190 7.96 -11.45 -2.04
CA ALA A 190 9.02 -11.69 -1.06
C ALA A 190 10.28 -12.23 -1.76
N VAL A 191 11.44 -11.73 -1.34
CA VAL A 191 12.74 -12.13 -1.88
C VAL A 191 13.69 -12.56 -0.77
N VAL A 192 14.59 -13.47 -1.08
CA VAL A 192 15.67 -13.93 -0.18
C VAL A 192 16.99 -13.76 -0.90
N LEU A 193 17.89 -12.95 -0.33
CA LEU A 193 19.26 -12.82 -0.81
C LEU A 193 20.10 -13.93 -0.18
N GLU A 194 20.26 -15.06 -0.89
CA GLU A 194 21.06 -16.20 -0.47
C GLU A 194 21.56 -16.93 -1.72
N LYS A 195 22.87 -17.19 -1.77
CA LYS A 195 23.50 -17.86 -2.94
C LYS A 195 23.26 -19.36 -2.96
N ASP A 196 23.17 -20.00 -1.79
CA ASP A 196 22.88 -21.44 -1.68
C ASP A 196 21.36 -21.70 -1.86
N PRO A 197 20.95 -22.46 -2.88
CA PRO A 197 19.54 -22.68 -3.15
C PRO A 197 18.81 -23.48 -2.06
N ALA A 198 19.48 -24.36 -1.33
CA ALA A 198 18.88 -25.15 -0.25
C ALA A 198 18.57 -24.25 0.95
N ARG A 199 19.55 -23.40 1.33
CA ARG A 199 19.40 -22.39 2.39
C ARG A 199 18.34 -21.36 2.02
N ALA A 200 18.33 -20.88 0.76
CA ALA A 200 17.31 -19.95 0.27
C ALA A 200 15.89 -20.53 0.42
N ARG A 201 15.68 -21.78 -0.01
CA ARG A 201 14.39 -22.48 0.12
C ARG A 201 14.01 -22.69 1.60
N THR A 202 14.95 -23.00 2.46
CA THR A 202 14.70 -23.16 3.90
C THR A 202 14.19 -21.85 4.52
N ARG A 203 14.86 -20.73 4.24
CA ARG A 203 14.43 -19.39 4.70
C ARG A 203 13.06 -19.00 4.14
N ALA A 204 12.82 -19.24 2.86
CA ALA A 204 11.53 -18.96 2.23
C ALA A 204 10.40 -19.76 2.88
N ARG A 205 10.59 -21.06 3.16
CA ARG A 205 9.59 -21.89 3.86
C ARG A 205 9.31 -21.42 5.28
N GLN A 206 10.31 -20.92 6.01
CA GLN A 206 10.13 -20.34 7.33
C GLN A 206 9.27 -19.06 7.28
N TYR A 207 9.45 -18.23 6.24
CA TYR A 207 8.65 -17.03 6.03
C TYR A 207 7.18 -17.35 5.77
N VAL A 208 6.89 -18.37 4.96
CA VAL A 208 5.51 -18.78 4.60
C VAL A 208 4.72 -19.35 5.78
N LYS A 209 5.41 -19.83 6.83
CA LYS A 209 4.76 -20.42 8.04
C LYS A 209 4.34 -19.37 9.08
N ARG A 210 4.66 -18.10 8.88
CA ARG A 210 4.26 -16.97 9.76
C ARG A 210 2.92 -16.40 9.34
#